data_6c9ae18e3d36d0d0cbc7a74651c724c6
#
_entry.id   6c9ae18e3d36d0d0cbc7a74651c724c6
#
_cell.length_a   1.000
_cell.length_b   1.000
_cell.length_c   1.000
_cell.angle_alpha   90.00
_cell.angle_beta   90.00
_cell.angle_gamma   90.00
#
_symmetry.space_group_name_H-M   'P 1'
#
loop_
_entity.id
_entity.type
_entity.pdbx_description
1 polymer ?
#
loop_
_entity_poly.entity_id
_entity_poly.type
_entity_poly.pdbx_seq_one_letter_code
_entity_poly.pdbx_strand_id
1 'polypeptide(L)'
;PISNYKERIIEAVATHSFTIICAETGAGKSTQVPQFLTSIAEQVIVTEPRVMAAKTLARRVAEEMGTDVGERVGYRTAYDSSCSERSEIVYCTDGLQLIRTIFNPDSEAENILIIDEVHEWNLNIETLIAWVKYMQGKWNTKVVIMSATLDVIKLMGFLGEDLTAISVPG
;
A
#
# COMPACT_ATOMS: atom_id res chain seq x y z
N PRO A 1 7.61 17.84 -5.43
CA PRO A 1 7.13 16.55 -5.93
C PRO A 1 7.51 15.40 -5.00
N ILE A 2 6.72 14.35 -5.01
CA ILE A 2 6.93 13.20 -4.13
C ILE A 2 8.28 12.51 -4.36
N SER A 3 8.84 12.62 -5.54
CA SER A 3 10.16 12.07 -5.87
C SER A 3 11.28 12.60 -4.97
N ASN A 4 11.13 13.81 -4.45
CA ASN A 4 12.11 14.40 -3.51
C ASN A 4 12.09 13.70 -2.14
N TYR A 5 11.06 12.93 -1.87
CA TYR A 5 10.88 12.22 -0.60
C TYR A 5 11.21 10.72 -0.71
N LYS A 6 11.67 10.26 -1.87
CA LYS A 6 11.91 8.84 -2.16
C LYS A 6 12.77 8.17 -1.09
N GLU A 7 13.96 8.69 -0.85
CA GLU A 7 14.89 8.07 0.10
C GLU A 7 14.34 8.09 1.54
N ARG A 8 13.68 9.18 1.91
CA ARG A 8 13.04 9.30 3.21
C ARG A 8 11.92 8.30 3.41
N ILE A 9 11.11 8.07 2.36
CA ILE A 9 10.03 7.09 2.38
C ILE A 9 10.60 5.67 2.51
N ILE A 10 11.60 5.34 1.72
CA ILE A 10 12.23 4.02 1.77
C ILE A 10 12.79 3.74 3.16
N GLU A 11 13.54 4.68 3.72
CA GLU A 11 14.11 4.53 5.07
C GLU A 11 13.03 4.37 6.13
N ALA A 12 11.99 5.19 6.08
CA ALA A 12 10.88 5.13 7.03
C ALA A 12 10.20 3.76 7.02
N VAL A 13 9.88 3.25 5.84
CA VAL A 13 9.22 1.94 5.69
C VAL A 13 10.13 0.80 6.12
N ALA A 14 11.41 0.88 5.80
CA ALA A 14 12.37 -0.16 6.17
C ALA A 14 12.56 -0.28 7.69
N THR A 15 12.39 0.82 8.44
CA THR A 15 12.73 0.88 9.87
C THR A 15 11.53 0.90 10.81
N HIS A 16 10.30 0.98 10.30
CA HIS A 16 9.09 1.05 11.13
C HIS A 16 8.05 0.01 10.68
N SER A 17 7.25 -0.47 11.62
CA SER A 17 6.13 -1.37 11.29
C SER A 17 5.04 -0.64 10.52
N PHE A 18 4.81 0.64 10.83
CA PHE A 18 3.80 1.48 10.17
C PHE A 18 4.42 2.79 9.70
N THR A 19 4.08 3.17 8.47
CA THR A 19 4.46 4.49 7.90
C THR A 19 3.20 5.14 7.36
N ILE A 20 2.92 6.37 7.77
CA ILE A 20 1.81 7.15 7.25
C ILE A 20 2.36 8.17 6.27
N ILE A 21 1.84 8.20 5.06
CA ILE A 21 2.18 9.18 4.04
C ILE A 21 0.95 10.03 3.75
N CYS A 22 1.05 11.31 4.04
CA CYS A 22 0.00 12.28 3.76
C CYS A 22 0.45 13.16 2.60
N ALA A 23 -0.25 13.08 1.48
CA ALA A 23 0.04 13.86 0.28
C ALA A 23 -1.24 14.15 -0.45
N GLU A 24 -1.37 15.36 -0.98
CA GLU A 24 -2.55 15.77 -1.72
C GLU A 24 -2.81 14.88 -2.95
N THR A 25 -4.07 14.82 -3.37
CA THR A 25 -4.47 14.15 -4.61
C THR A 25 -3.70 14.77 -5.78
N GLY A 26 -3.14 13.91 -6.63
CA GLY A 26 -2.33 14.35 -7.76
C GLY A 26 -0.85 14.51 -7.47
N ALA A 27 -0.40 14.30 -6.23
CA ALA A 27 1.03 14.32 -5.88
C ALA A 27 1.80 13.11 -6.40
N GLY A 28 1.09 12.08 -6.91
CA GLY A 28 1.71 10.87 -7.45
C GLY A 28 1.96 9.78 -6.42
N LYS A 29 1.38 9.87 -5.21
CA LYS A 29 1.63 8.87 -4.16
C LYS A 29 1.23 7.47 -4.57
N SER A 30 0.07 7.32 -5.20
CA SER A 30 -0.48 5.99 -5.56
C SER A 30 0.30 5.30 -6.67
N THR A 31 0.99 6.05 -7.52
CA THR A 31 1.81 5.49 -8.59
C THR A 31 3.28 5.37 -8.20
N GLN A 32 3.83 6.34 -7.49
CA GLN A 32 5.27 6.43 -7.23
C GLN A 32 5.72 5.70 -5.98
N VAL A 33 4.96 5.79 -4.89
CA VAL A 33 5.35 5.13 -3.63
C VAL A 33 5.53 3.61 -3.80
N PRO A 34 4.61 2.89 -4.47
CA PRO A 34 4.83 1.47 -4.70
C PRO A 34 6.12 1.18 -5.47
N GLN A 35 6.44 1.99 -6.46
CA GLN A 35 7.66 1.81 -7.25
C GLN A 35 8.90 2.03 -6.40
N PHE A 36 8.90 3.02 -5.50
CA PHE A 36 10.01 3.28 -4.59
C PHE A 36 10.32 2.07 -3.71
N LEU A 37 9.29 1.35 -3.30
CA LEU A 37 9.41 0.28 -2.30
C LEU A 37 9.76 -1.08 -2.87
N THR A 38 9.81 -1.23 -4.19
CA THR A 38 10.20 -2.51 -4.81
C THR A 38 11.64 -2.89 -4.49
N SER A 39 12.48 -1.94 -4.10
CA SER A 39 13.88 -2.21 -3.74
C SER A 39 14.03 -2.89 -2.38
N ILE A 40 13.01 -2.85 -1.53
CA ILE A 40 13.10 -3.36 -0.15
C ILE A 40 12.05 -4.43 0.19
N ALA A 41 11.32 -4.91 -0.80
CA ALA A 41 10.29 -5.94 -0.59
C ALA A 41 10.21 -6.87 -1.79
N GLU A 42 9.84 -8.12 -1.54
CA GLU A 42 9.58 -9.09 -2.61
C GLU A 42 8.32 -8.72 -3.38
N GLN A 43 7.29 -8.27 -2.67
CA GLN A 43 6.05 -7.85 -3.28
C GLN A 43 5.46 -6.65 -2.52
N VAL A 44 4.96 -5.68 -3.28
CA VAL A 44 4.23 -4.52 -2.76
C VAL A 44 2.78 -4.68 -3.18
N ILE A 45 1.88 -4.78 -2.20
CA ILE A 45 0.45 -4.88 -2.44
C ILE A 45 -0.18 -3.55 -2.09
N VAL A 46 -0.96 -2.98 -3.01
CA VAL A 46 -1.61 -1.68 -2.84
C VAL A 46 -3.11 -1.87 -2.86
N THR A 47 -3.79 -1.53 -1.76
CA THR A 47 -5.25 -1.63 -1.72
C THR A 47 -5.89 -0.33 -2.17
N GLU A 48 -6.94 -0.46 -2.98
CA GLU A 48 -7.75 0.64 -3.50
C GLU A 48 -9.22 0.37 -3.19
N PRO A 49 -10.00 1.40 -2.80
CA PRO A 49 -11.43 1.21 -2.53
C PRO A 49 -12.26 0.88 -3.78
N ARG A 50 -11.75 1.24 -4.96
CA ARG A 50 -12.51 1.11 -6.21
C ARG A 50 -11.82 0.20 -7.21
N VAL A 51 -12.60 -0.67 -7.84
CA VAL A 51 -12.12 -1.60 -8.87
C VAL A 51 -11.41 -0.88 -10.01
N MET A 52 -12.02 0.18 -10.53
CA MET A 52 -11.44 0.91 -11.65
C MET A 52 -10.12 1.59 -11.29
N ALA A 53 -10.00 2.09 -10.06
CA ALA A 53 -8.74 2.68 -9.59
C ALA A 53 -7.62 1.64 -9.58
N ALA A 54 -7.88 0.45 -9.07
CA ALA A 54 -6.88 -0.63 -9.04
C ALA A 54 -6.38 -0.95 -10.45
N LYS A 55 -7.30 -1.11 -11.42
CA LYS A 55 -6.94 -1.42 -12.80
C LYS A 55 -6.19 -0.29 -13.49
N THR A 56 -6.66 0.94 -13.33
CA THR A 56 -6.07 2.11 -13.98
C THR A 56 -4.66 2.37 -13.45
N LEU A 57 -4.47 2.26 -12.15
CA LEU A 57 -3.16 2.43 -11.53
C LEU A 57 -2.19 1.34 -11.96
N ALA A 58 -2.64 0.09 -12.02
CA ALA A 58 -1.80 -1.01 -12.48
C ALA A 58 -1.32 -0.79 -13.92
N ARG A 59 -2.22 -0.38 -14.82
CA ARG A 59 -1.87 -0.07 -16.21
C ARG A 59 -0.86 1.07 -16.30
N ARG A 60 -1.11 2.14 -15.57
CA ARG A 60 -0.22 3.30 -15.57
C ARG A 60 1.17 2.95 -15.06
N VAL A 61 1.27 2.26 -13.95
CA VAL A 61 2.56 1.89 -13.36
C VAL A 61 3.29 0.87 -14.24
N ALA A 62 2.57 -0.09 -14.83
CA ALA A 62 3.17 -1.02 -15.79
C ALA A 62 3.78 -0.28 -16.98
N GLU A 63 3.06 0.72 -17.52
CA GLU A 63 3.56 1.55 -18.60
C GLU A 63 4.82 2.32 -18.18
N GLU A 64 4.81 2.94 -17.01
CA GLU A 64 5.98 3.66 -16.48
C GLU A 64 7.19 2.75 -16.27
N MET A 65 6.97 1.49 -15.90
CA MET A 65 8.04 0.51 -15.68
C MET A 65 8.43 -0.25 -16.95
N GLY A 66 7.80 0.05 -18.08
CA GLY A 66 8.12 -0.60 -19.36
C GLY A 66 7.75 -2.08 -19.41
N THR A 67 6.68 -2.48 -18.77
CA THR A 67 6.21 -3.87 -18.72
C THR A 67 4.73 -3.96 -19.03
N ASP A 68 4.26 -5.15 -19.40
CA ASP A 68 2.83 -5.39 -19.60
C ASP A 68 2.15 -5.67 -18.26
N VAL A 69 0.85 -5.32 -18.16
CA VAL A 69 0.04 -5.64 -17.00
C VAL A 69 -0.06 -7.16 -16.85
N GLY A 70 0.16 -7.65 -15.65
CA GLY A 70 0.17 -9.07 -15.34
C GLY A 70 1.57 -9.64 -15.16
N GLU A 71 2.59 -8.91 -15.56
CA GLU A 71 4.01 -9.27 -15.37
C GLU A 71 4.52 -8.66 -14.06
N ARG A 72 5.38 -7.64 -14.13
CA ARG A 72 5.95 -7.01 -12.94
C ARG A 72 4.91 -6.23 -12.14
N VAL A 73 3.88 -5.72 -12.81
CA VAL A 73 2.78 -4.98 -12.19
C VAL A 73 1.47 -5.63 -12.58
N GLY A 74 0.63 -5.92 -11.61
CA GLY A 74 -0.67 -6.51 -11.86
C GLY A 74 -1.76 -5.96 -10.96
N TYR A 75 -2.96 -6.53 -11.11
CA TYR A 75 -4.11 -6.17 -10.28
C TYR A 75 -4.94 -7.40 -9.94
N ARG A 76 -5.70 -7.31 -8.85
CA ARG A 76 -6.69 -8.30 -8.44
C ARG A 76 -7.97 -7.60 -8.00
N THR A 77 -9.09 -8.03 -8.57
CA THR A 77 -10.42 -7.59 -8.14
C THR A 77 -11.31 -8.79 -7.98
N ALA A 78 -12.52 -8.60 -7.44
CA ALA A 78 -13.49 -9.70 -7.31
C ALA A 78 -13.97 -10.21 -8.67
N TYR A 79 -13.80 -9.43 -9.73
CA TYR A 79 -14.31 -9.77 -11.07
C TYR A 79 -13.26 -10.39 -11.96
N ASP A 80 -12.02 -9.96 -11.84
CA ASP A 80 -10.93 -10.46 -12.66
C ASP A 80 -9.58 -10.16 -12.00
N SER A 81 -8.54 -10.79 -12.50
CA SER A 81 -7.19 -10.55 -12.06
C SER A 81 -6.21 -10.67 -13.21
N SER A 82 -5.14 -9.91 -13.15
CA SER A 82 -4.00 -10.01 -14.07
C SER A 82 -2.73 -9.77 -13.27
N CYS A 83 -2.24 -10.81 -12.64
CA CYS A 83 -1.01 -10.77 -11.86
C CYS A 83 -0.44 -12.18 -11.76
N SER A 84 0.81 -12.28 -11.33
CA SER A 84 1.49 -13.54 -11.09
C SER A 84 2.22 -13.50 -9.76
N GLU A 85 2.76 -14.62 -9.32
CA GLU A 85 3.60 -14.69 -8.12
C GLU A 85 4.88 -13.86 -8.26
N ARG A 86 5.27 -13.54 -9.48
CA ARG A 86 6.45 -12.74 -9.80
C ARG A 86 6.15 -11.25 -9.88
N SER A 87 4.88 -10.85 -9.78
CA SER A 87 4.53 -9.44 -9.80
C SER A 87 5.12 -8.72 -8.58
N GLU A 88 5.87 -7.66 -8.83
CA GLU A 88 6.50 -6.87 -7.77
C GLU A 88 5.50 -5.91 -7.13
N ILE A 89 4.52 -5.44 -7.91
CA ILE A 89 3.46 -4.54 -7.45
C ILE A 89 2.12 -5.11 -7.86
N VAL A 90 1.20 -5.24 -6.91
CA VAL A 90 -0.17 -5.71 -7.19
C VAL A 90 -1.17 -4.73 -6.59
N TYR A 91 -1.96 -4.11 -7.44
CA TYR A 91 -3.08 -3.27 -7.01
C TYR A 91 -4.30 -4.16 -6.79
N CYS A 92 -4.94 -4.04 -5.65
CA CYS A 92 -6.01 -4.94 -5.21
C CYS A 92 -7.12 -4.12 -4.57
N THR A 93 -8.37 -4.52 -4.74
CA THR A 93 -9.44 -3.88 -3.97
C THR A 93 -9.28 -4.22 -2.48
N ASP A 94 -9.64 -3.27 -1.62
CA ASP A 94 -9.46 -3.40 -0.17
C ASP A 94 -10.21 -4.60 0.40
N GLY A 95 -11.44 -4.85 -0.05
CA GLY A 95 -12.23 -5.99 0.41
C GLY A 95 -11.62 -7.33 0.04
N LEU A 96 -11.09 -7.46 -1.17
CA LEU A 96 -10.46 -8.70 -1.61
C LEU A 96 -9.14 -8.94 -0.83
N GLN A 97 -8.34 -7.91 -0.64
CA GLN A 97 -7.09 -8.03 0.11
C GLN A 97 -7.37 -8.38 1.58
N LEU A 98 -8.41 -7.82 2.17
CA LEU A 98 -8.81 -8.14 3.53
C LEU A 98 -9.09 -9.64 3.68
N ILE A 99 -9.87 -10.22 2.76
CA ILE A 99 -10.16 -11.65 2.75
C ILE A 99 -8.87 -12.45 2.59
N ARG A 100 -8.03 -12.10 1.64
CA ARG A 100 -6.80 -12.82 1.37
C ARG A 100 -5.85 -12.83 2.58
N THR A 101 -5.67 -11.68 3.23
CA THR A 101 -4.74 -11.59 4.35
C THR A 101 -5.23 -12.32 5.59
N ILE A 102 -6.55 -12.36 5.81
CA ILE A 102 -7.13 -13.10 6.94
C ILE A 102 -6.99 -14.61 6.76
N PHE A 103 -7.30 -15.11 5.56
CA PHE A 103 -7.28 -16.56 5.29
C PHE A 103 -5.90 -17.11 4.97
N ASN A 104 -4.96 -16.26 4.56
CA ASN A 104 -3.61 -16.69 4.20
C ASN A 104 -2.59 -15.64 4.61
N PRO A 105 -2.38 -15.44 5.92
CA PRO A 105 -1.37 -14.50 6.40
C PRO A 105 0.00 -15.12 6.18
N ASP A 106 0.70 -14.70 5.13
CA ASP A 106 2.07 -15.14 4.89
C ASP A 106 3.01 -14.37 5.82
N SER A 107 3.38 -15.02 6.92
CA SER A 107 4.21 -14.41 7.97
C SER A 107 5.71 -14.43 7.65
N GLU A 108 6.14 -15.16 6.64
CA GLU A 108 7.56 -15.32 6.31
C GLU A 108 8.02 -14.40 5.16
N ALA A 109 7.11 -14.00 4.29
CA ALA A 109 7.45 -13.14 3.16
C ALA A 109 7.73 -11.70 3.61
N GLU A 110 8.79 -11.11 3.09
CA GLU A 110 9.12 -9.71 3.29
C GLU A 110 8.30 -8.85 2.33
N ASN A 111 7.03 -8.65 2.65
CA ASN A 111 6.09 -7.90 1.83
C ASN A 111 5.84 -6.51 2.42
N ILE A 112 5.32 -5.63 1.57
CA ILE A 112 4.81 -4.34 1.99
C ILE A 112 3.34 -4.27 1.58
N LEU A 113 2.48 -3.91 2.52
CA LEU A 113 1.07 -3.65 2.28
C LEU A 113 0.82 -2.16 2.37
N ILE A 114 0.36 -1.57 1.27
CA ILE A 114 -0.02 -0.16 1.21
C ILE A 114 -1.54 -0.07 1.24
N ILE A 115 -2.08 0.59 2.25
CA ILE A 115 -3.52 0.87 2.33
C ILE A 115 -3.70 2.31 1.83
N ASP A 116 -4.22 2.44 0.61
CA ASP A 116 -4.36 3.73 -0.07
C ASP A 116 -5.76 4.33 0.16
N GLU A 117 -5.87 5.63 -0.01
CA GLU A 117 -7.13 6.37 0.05
C GLU A 117 -7.85 6.22 1.40
N VAL A 118 -7.10 6.16 2.49
CA VAL A 118 -7.67 5.92 3.83
C VAL A 118 -8.65 7.02 4.25
N HIS A 119 -8.51 8.24 3.72
CA HIS A 119 -9.46 9.33 3.97
C HIS A 119 -10.89 9.04 3.47
N GLU A 120 -11.08 8.07 2.59
CA GLU A 120 -12.41 7.66 2.10
C GLU A 120 -13.16 6.78 3.10
N TRP A 121 -12.57 6.40 4.19
CA TRP A 121 -13.13 5.58 5.27
C TRP A 121 -14.32 4.70 4.88
N ASN A 122 -14.08 3.41 4.70
CA ASN A 122 -15.13 2.42 4.54
C ASN A 122 -14.87 1.26 5.51
N LEU A 123 -15.82 0.36 5.63
CA LEU A 123 -15.71 -0.77 6.54
C LEU A 123 -14.50 -1.66 6.25
N ASN A 124 -14.17 -1.86 4.97
CA ASN A 124 -13.01 -2.68 4.59
C ASN A 124 -11.70 -2.03 5.03
N ILE A 125 -11.54 -0.73 4.84
CA ILE A 125 -10.36 0.02 5.28
C ILE A 125 -10.23 -0.06 6.80
N GLU A 126 -11.32 0.20 7.51
CA GLU A 126 -11.33 0.16 8.97
C GLU A 126 -10.95 -1.24 9.50
N THR A 127 -11.54 -2.27 8.94
CA THR A 127 -11.25 -3.66 9.33
C THR A 127 -9.82 -4.05 8.97
N LEU A 128 -9.33 -3.62 7.81
CA LEU A 128 -7.96 -3.91 7.39
C LEU A 128 -6.95 -3.25 8.33
N ILE A 129 -7.19 -2.01 8.75
CA ILE A 129 -6.32 -1.32 9.71
C ILE A 129 -6.33 -2.05 11.06
N ALA A 130 -7.47 -2.48 11.53
CA ALA A 130 -7.56 -3.27 12.76
C ALA A 130 -6.78 -4.59 12.64
N TRP A 131 -6.87 -5.26 11.50
CA TRP A 131 -6.17 -6.50 11.23
C TRP A 131 -4.65 -6.32 11.21
N VAL A 132 -4.15 -5.30 10.52
CA VAL A 132 -2.70 -5.07 10.47
C VAL A 132 -2.13 -4.69 11.84
N LYS A 133 -2.90 -3.99 12.66
CA LYS A 133 -2.52 -3.73 14.05
C LYS A 133 -2.44 -5.02 14.86
N TYR A 134 -3.41 -5.90 14.71
CA TYR A 134 -3.40 -7.21 15.35
C TYR A 134 -2.20 -8.05 14.92
N MET A 135 -1.82 -7.98 13.65
CA MET A 135 -0.71 -8.76 13.10
C MET A 135 0.67 -8.18 13.41
N GLN A 136 0.74 -6.99 13.96
CA GLN A 136 2.03 -6.38 14.32
C GLN A 136 2.83 -7.31 15.24
N GLY A 137 4.08 -7.58 14.84
CA GLY A 137 4.94 -8.52 15.57
C GLY A 137 4.69 -10.00 15.28
N LYS A 138 3.67 -10.32 14.47
CA LYS A 138 3.32 -11.71 14.11
C LYS A 138 3.66 -12.05 12.66
N TRP A 139 4.04 -11.06 11.87
CA TRP A 139 4.41 -11.23 10.46
C TRP A 139 5.55 -10.29 10.09
N ASN A 140 6.13 -10.50 8.90
CA ASN A 140 7.23 -9.66 8.38
C ASN A 140 6.76 -8.53 7.45
N THR A 141 5.46 -8.35 7.31
CA THR A 141 4.90 -7.32 6.43
C THR A 141 5.01 -5.95 7.06
N LYS A 142 5.59 -4.99 6.33
CA LYS A 142 5.54 -3.57 6.68
C LYS A 142 4.26 -2.97 6.12
N VAL A 143 3.68 -2.02 6.82
CA VAL A 143 2.41 -1.40 6.43
C VAL A 143 2.60 0.09 6.17
N VAL A 144 2.09 0.53 5.03
CA VAL A 144 2.09 1.95 4.63
C VAL A 144 0.64 2.40 4.51
N ILE A 145 0.30 3.49 5.15
CA ILE A 145 -1.03 4.09 5.09
C ILE A 145 -0.93 5.41 4.36
N MET A 146 -1.67 5.55 3.27
CA MET A 146 -1.64 6.77 2.46
C MET A 146 -3.00 7.47 2.50
N SER A 147 -2.95 8.79 2.61
CA SER A 147 -4.14 9.62 2.68
C SER A 147 -3.89 10.98 2.04
N ALA A 148 -4.94 11.59 1.51
CA ALA A 148 -4.89 12.96 1.00
C ALA A 148 -5.08 14.01 2.10
N THR A 149 -5.48 13.61 3.30
CA THR A 149 -5.77 14.52 4.41
C THR A 149 -5.01 14.15 5.68
N LEU A 150 -4.92 15.09 6.62
CA LEU A 150 -4.27 14.89 7.91
C LEU A 150 -5.19 14.23 8.96
N ASP A 151 -6.41 13.86 8.60
CA ASP A 151 -7.36 13.22 9.52
C ASP A 151 -6.89 11.86 10.05
N VAL A 152 -5.75 11.41 9.55
CA VAL A 152 -5.09 10.17 10.00
C VAL A 152 -4.42 10.31 11.37
N ILE A 153 -4.39 11.50 11.98
CA ILE A 153 -3.77 11.72 13.29
C ILE A 153 -4.36 10.78 14.36
N LYS A 154 -5.65 10.49 14.28
CA LYS A 154 -6.29 9.55 15.20
C LYS A 154 -5.75 8.13 15.07
N LEU A 155 -5.32 7.76 13.87
CA LEU A 155 -4.70 6.46 13.62
C LEU A 155 -3.35 6.33 14.32
N MET A 156 -2.62 7.42 14.48
CA MET A 156 -1.29 7.38 15.11
C MET A 156 -1.39 6.87 16.54
N GLY A 157 -2.39 7.32 17.30
CA GLY A 157 -2.63 6.82 18.64
C GLY A 157 -3.03 5.36 18.68
N PHE A 158 -3.81 4.91 17.70
CA PHE A 158 -4.25 3.51 17.60
C PHE A 158 -3.11 2.58 17.20
N LEU A 159 -2.24 2.99 16.27
CA LEU A 159 -1.18 2.14 15.73
C LEU A 159 0.04 1.99 16.66
N GLY A 160 0.18 2.86 17.65
CA GLY A 160 1.22 2.72 18.67
C GLY A 160 2.51 3.47 18.35
N GLU A 161 3.62 3.00 18.92
CA GLU A 161 4.88 3.74 18.91
C GLU A 161 5.79 3.45 17.72
N ASP A 162 5.70 2.25 17.14
CA ASP A 162 6.52 1.88 15.97
C ASP A 162 5.93 2.42 14.67
N LEU A 163 5.85 3.73 14.59
CA LEU A 163 5.14 4.47 13.57
C LEU A 163 5.91 5.74 13.21
N THR A 164 5.96 6.06 11.94
CA THR A 164 6.42 7.37 11.48
C THR A 164 5.44 7.96 10.47
N ALA A 165 5.43 9.27 10.35
CA ALA A 165 4.55 9.98 9.43
C ALA A 165 5.36 10.93 8.55
N ILE A 166 5.03 10.96 7.26
CA ILE A 166 5.65 11.85 6.28
C ILE A 166 4.54 12.66 5.62
N SER A 167 4.68 13.98 5.65
CA SER A 167 3.78 14.89 4.95
C SER A 167 4.49 15.46 3.73
N VAL A 168 3.88 15.26 2.57
CA VAL A 168 4.39 15.77 1.29
C VAL A 168 3.53 16.97 0.90
N PRO A 169 4.08 18.19 0.90
CA PRO A 169 3.30 19.37 0.51
C PRO A 169 2.94 19.33 -0.97
N GLY A 170 1.76 19.87 -1.25
CA GLY A 170 1.25 19.97 -2.61
C GLY A 170 1.97 20.98 -3.50
#